data_258f659072f93fe273c6c9222a383c32
#
_entry.id   258f659072f93fe273c6c9222a383c32
#
_cell.length_a   1.000
_cell.length_b   1.000
_cell.length_c   1.000
_cell.angle_alpha   90.00
_cell.angle_beta   90.00
_cell.angle_gamma   90.00
#
_symmetry.space_group_name_H-M   'P 1'
#
loop_
_entity.id
_entity.type
_entity.pdbx_description
1 polymer ?
#
loop_
_entity_poly.entity_id
_entity_poly.type
_entity_poly.pdbx_seq_one_letter_code
_entity_poly.pdbx_strand_id
1 'polypeptide(L)'
;DKFFFLPRATFEGEEVEMGWQKDEVSSLLDLERVHMEHHDPEERKSSFVEIVKGYSQEFAQLEAARCVECGVCTSSCPVQMHIPEYIHSIWNNDIEGGLKQIYETNPLPGVCGRVCTHNCETSCSIAVKGEAIAIRWLKRYIIDSAPEEMYKEIISEPVSEVIDAKVAVVGAGPAGLGAAYYLGAMGYKVEVFEEMPQAGGVMRYGIPAYRLPDKAIDKDINFIESIGVKIHTNTRVGKDITMEQLEKDFDSVFLGTGFFKPRSLNIPGADHEDVI
;
A
#
# COMPACT_ATOMS: atom_id res chain seq x y z
N ASP A 1 19.33 30.14 17.20
CA ASP A 1 19.63 29.24 16.06
C ASP A 1 19.68 27.82 16.58
N LYS A 2 18.51 27.14 16.54
CA LYS A 2 18.44 25.73 16.86
C LYS A 2 18.58 24.97 15.53
N PHE A 3 19.77 24.61 15.16
CA PHE A 3 20.01 23.61 14.14
C PHE A 3 19.65 22.25 14.73
N PHE A 4 18.69 21.59 14.16
CA PHE A 4 18.45 20.18 14.45
C PHE A 4 19.59 19.38 13.84
N PHE A 5 20.48 18.89 14.68
CA PHE A 5 21.38 17.83 14.30
C PHE A 5 20.55 16.55 14.16
N LEU A 6 20.43 16.04 12.96
CA LEU A 6 19.86 14.75 12.73
C LEU A 6 20.81 13.66 13.29
N PRO A 7 20.29 12.61 13.95
CA PRO A 7 21.13 11.55 14.44
C PRO A 7 21.85 10.85 13.28
N ARG A 8 23.06 10.42 13.55
CA ARG A 8 23.82 9.57 12.61
C ARG A 8 23.24 8.17 12.65
N ALA A 9 22.95 7.59 11.49
CA ALA A 9 22.63 6.18 11.39
C ALA A 9 23.92 5.37 11.30
N THR A 10 23.93 4.20 11.93
CA THR A 10 25.01 3.23 11.76
C THR A 10 24.56 2.19 10.75
N PHE A 11 25.34 2.03 9.69
CA PHE A 11 25.10 1.04 8.67
C PHE A 11 26.32 0.10 8.61
N GLU A 12 26.12 -1.22 8.75
CA GLU A 12 27.18 -2.23 8.84
C GLU A 12 28.34 -1.89 9.77
N GLY A 13 28.10 -1.07 10.81
CA GLY A 13 29.10 -0.62 11.76
C GLY A 13 29.88 0.64 11.34
N GLU A 14 29.60 1.22 10.19
CA GLU A 14 30.10 2.53 9.78
C GLU A 14 29.07 3.63 10.08
N GLU A 15 29.52 4.78 10.58
CA GLU A 15 28.68 5.98 10.70
C GLU A 15 28.43 6.56 9.31
N VAL A 16 27.17 6.54 8.86
CA VAL A 16 26.77 7.21 7.62
C VAL A 16 26.17 8.56 8.00
N GLU A 17 26.73 9.64 7.47
CA GLU A 17 26.11 10.96 7.56
C GLU A 17 24.88 10.95 6.66
N MET A 18 23.72 11.04 7.27
CA MET A 18 22.43 11.00 6.58
C MET A 18 21.70 12.34 6.67
N GLY A 19 21.02 12.67 5.60
CA GLY A 19 20.12 13.81 5.54
C GLY A 19 20.79 15.15 5.31
N TRP A 20 20.68 16.02 6.23
CA TRP A 20 21.11 17.40 6.09
C TRP A 20 22.62 17.54 5.91
N GLN A 21 23.04 17.77 4.69
CA GLN A 21 24.42 18.12 4.40
C GLN A 21 24.53 19.65 4.29
N LYS A 22 25.41 20.23 5.07
CA LYS A 22 25.75 21.63 4.98
C LYS A 22 27.11 21.75 4.31
N ASP A 23 27.12 22.16 3.06
CA ASP A 23 28.33 22.69 2.47
C ASP A 23 28.46 24.21 2.70
N GLU A 24 29.63 24.74 2.49
CA GLU A 24 29.90 26.17 2.74
C GLU A 24 29.16 27.09 1.75
N VAL A 25 28.50 26.56 0.72
CA VAL A 25 28.07 27.36 -0.43
C VAL A 25 26.56 27.40 -0.66
N SER A 26 25.77 26.33 -0.44
CA SER A 26 24.43 26.36 -1.01
C SER A 26 23.29 25.69 -0.26
N SER A 27 23.46 24.55 0.36
CA SER A 27 22.31 23.76 0.77
C SER A 27 22.51 23.05 2.10
N LEU A 28 21.44 23.02 2.88
CA LEU A 28 21.35 22.22 4.10
C LEU A 28 20.71 20.86 3.85
N LEU A 29 20.27 20.60 2.61
CA LEU A 29 19.44 19.46 2.24
C LEU A 29 20.02 18.73 1.03
N ASP A 30 19.96 17.42 1.05
CA ASP A 30 20.11 16.62 -0.16
C ASP A 30 18.89 16.82 -1.06
N LEU A 31 19.09 17.48 -2.19
CA LEU A 31 18.03 17.86 -3.11
C LEU A 31 17.73 16.78 -4.15
N GLU A 32 18.65 15.84 -4.34
CA GLU A 32 18.47 14.74 -5.30
C GLU A 32 17.84 13.52 -4.63
N ARG A 33 16.92 12.88 -5.35
CA ARG A 33 16.26 11.64 -4.91
C ARG A 33 17.22 10.47 -5.05
N VAL A 34 17.20 9.56 -4.08
CA VAL A 34 17.90 8.28 -4.21
C VAL A 34 17.30 7.50 -5.39
N HIS A 35 18.17 7.11 -6.34
CA HIS A 35 17.75 6.45 -7.57
C HIS A 35 17.15 5.07 -7.30
N MET A 36 15.98 4.79 -7.93
CA MET A 36 15.33 3.48 -7.86
C MET A 36 15.90 2.56 -8.95
N GLU A 37 16.46 1.44 -8.54
CA GLU A 37 16.97 0.44 -9.47
C GLU A 37 15.84 -0.28 -10.22
N HIS A 38 16.11 -0.56 -11.50
CA HIS A 38 15.22 -1.33 -12.37
C HIS A 38 15.82 -2.69 -12.69
N HIS A 39 14.97 -3.67 -12.95
CA HIS A 39 15.41 -4.92 -13.57
C HIS A 39 15.88 -4.68 -15.00
N ASP A 40 16.83 -5.50 -15.43
CA ASP A 40 17.41 -5.37 -16.78
C ASP A 40 16.33 -5.46 -17.86
N PRO A 41 16.38 -4.62 -18.92
CA PRO A 41 15.40 -4.68 -20.01
C PRO A 41 15.29 -6.04 -20.71
N GLU A 42 16.37 -6.80 -20.83
CA GLU A 42 16.34 -8.13 -21.45
C GLU A 42 15.61 -9.15 -20.55
N GLU A 43 15.84 -9.08 -19.23
CA GLU A 43 15.06 -9.87 -18.26
C GLU A 43 13.56 -9.58 -18.36
N ARG A 44 13.20 -8.30 -18.44
CA ARG A 44 11.80 -7.85 -18.52
C ARG A 44 11.09 -8.23 -19.83
N LYS A 45 11.82 -8.42 -20.94
CA LYS A 45 11.25 -8.89 -22.21
C LYS A 45 10.81 -10.33 -22.17
N SER A 46 11.46 -11.15 -21.38
CA SER A 46 11.23 -12.60 -21.30
C SER A 46 10.39 -13.04 -20.12
N SER A 47 9.99 -12.11 -19.25
CA SER A 47 9.27 -12.40 -18.00
C SER A 47 8.29 -11.28 -17.62
N PHE A 48 7.37 -11.59 -16.70
CA PHE A 48 6.49 -10.59 -16.05
C PHE A 48 7.07 -10.12 -14.70
N VAL A 49 8.39 -10.11 -14.57
CA VAL A 49 9.07 -9.61 -13.36
C VAL A 49 8.71 -8.15 -13.11
N GLU A 50 8.60 -7.77 -11.86
CA GLU A 50 8.31 -6.39 -11.47
C GLU A 50 9.38 -5.43 -12.03
N ILE A 51 8.98 -4.30 -12.61
CA ILE A 51 9.87 -3.39 -13.33
C ILE A 51 10.97 -2.84 -12.42
N VAL A 52 10.62 -2.50 -11.17
CA VAL A 52 11.52 -1.89 -10.19
C VAL A 52 11.87 -2.87 -9.08
N LYS A 53 13.11 -2.84 -8.61
CA LYS A 53 13.60 -3.76 -7.57
C LYS A 53 13.09 -3.39 -6.16
N GLY A 54 12.87 -2.12 -5.87
CA GLY A 54 12.65 -1.58 -4.54
C GLY A 54 13.95 -1.01 -3.95
N TYR A 55 13.85 -0.32 -2.82
CA TYR A 55 15.03 0.18 -2.11
C TYR A 55 15.67 -0.93 -1.26
N SER A 56 17.01 -0.92 -1.20
CA SER A 56 17.76 -1.55 -0.11
C SER A 56 17.53 -0.78 1.19
N GLN A 57 17.92 -1.36 2.32
CA GLN A 57 17.89 -0.66 3.61
C GLN A 57 18.68 0.65 3.56
N GLU A 58 19.89 0.61 3.03
CA GLU A 58 20.76 1.78 2.87
C GLU A 58 20.06 2.89 2.07
N PHE A 59 19.54 2.55 0.88
CA PHE A 59 18.88 3.53 0.02
C PHE A 59 17.57 4.06 0.64
N ALA A 60 16.85 3.23 1.36
CA ALA A 60 15.65 3.67 2.06
C ALA A 60 15.99 4.63 3.20
N GLN A 61 17.05 4.39 3.97
CA GLN A 61 17.48 5.27 5.04
C GLN A 61 18.03 6.60 4.49
N LEU A 62 18.85 6.58 3.43
CA LEU A 62 19.32 7.79 2.76
C LEU A 62 18.16 8.64 2.23
N GLU A 63 17.16 8.02 1.59
CA GLU A 63 15.99 8.74 1.09
C GLU A 63 15.11 9.26 2.23
N ALA A 64 14.92 8.49 3.30
CA ALA A 64 14.17 8.90 4.48
C ALA A 64 14.80 10.10 5.17
N ALA A 65 16.12 10.15 5.25
CA ALA A 65 16.89 11.24 5.85
C ALA A 65 16.67 12.61 5.19
N ARG A 66 16.24 12.63 3.92
CA ARG A 66 15.91 13.86 3.21
C ARG A 66 14.61 14.50 3.69
N CYS A 67 13.79 13.77 4.46
CA CYS A 67 12.49 14.24 4.91
C CYS A 67 12.62 15.27 6.04
N VAL A 68 12.03 16.44 5.87
CA VAL A 68 12.01 17.52 6.88
C VAL A 68 10.77 17.48 7.78
N GLU A 69 9.99 16.42 7.73
CA GLU A 69 8.83 16.16 8.60
C GLU A 69 7.79 17.30 8.64
N CYS A 70 7.65 18.05 7.56
CA CYS A 70 6.76 19.23 7.51
C CYS A 70 5.25 18.88 7.48
N GLY A 71 4.87 17.63 7.26
CA GLY A 71 3.49 17.12 7.29
C GLY A 71 2.59 17.48 6.09
N VAL A 72 3.06 18.29 5.13
CA VAL A 72 2.25 18.70 3.96
C VAL A 72 1.76 17.52 3.14
N CYS A 73 2.56 16.45 3.05
CA CYS A 73 2.22 15.21 2.34
C CYS A 73 1.00 14.49 2.94
N THR A 74 0.82 14.53 4.26
CA THR A 74 -0.32 13.89 4.95
C THR A 74 -1.65 14.51 4.50
N SER A 75 -1.76 15.84 4.45
CA SER A 75 -2.98 16.52 4.00
C SER A 75 -3.29 16.32 2.52
N SER A 76 -2.29 15.97 1.70
CA SER A 76 -2.45 15.67 0.27
C SER A 76 -2.79 14.20 -0.01
N CYS A 77 -2.66 13.33 0.99
CA CYS A 77 -3.04 11.93 0.89
C CYS A 77 -4.55 11.76 1.09
N PRO A 78 -5.29 11.11 0.16
CA PRO A 78 -6.73 10.92 0.30
C PRO A 78 -7.16 10.20 1.57
N VAL A 79 -6.31 9.32 2.11
CA VAL A 79 -6.55 8.58 3.35
C VAL A 79 -5.73 9.13 4.53
N GLN A 80 -5.10 10.30 4.36
CA GLN A 80 -4.37 11.03 5.41
C GLN A 80 -3.36 10.14 6.17
N MET A 81 -2.57 9.36 5.44
CA MET A 81 -1.55 8.48 6.03
C MET A 81 -0.56 9.29 6.88
N HIS A 82 -0.09 8.68 7.95
CA HIS A 82 0.97 9.19 8.84
C HIS A 82 2.34 9.14 8.14
N ILE A 83 2.51 9.99 7.10
CA ILE A 83 3.66 9.91 6.19
C ILE A 83 4.98 10.30 6.86
N PRO A 84 5.09 11.41 7.58
CA PRO A 84 6.33 11.75 8.29
C PRO A 84 6.73 10.65 9.29
N GLU A 85 5.76 10.08 10.01
CA GLU A 85 5.96 9.11 11.06
C GLU A 85 6.54 7.79 10.51
N TYR A 86 5.98 7.23 9.44
CA TYR A 86 6.55 6.02 8.87
C TYR A 86 7.87 6.26 8.11
N ILE A 87 8.11 7.47 7.58
CA ILE A 87 9.42 7.83 7.03
C ILE A 87 10.46 7.91 8.16
N HIS A 88 10.11 8.55 9.27
CA HIS A 88 10.97 8.64 10.44
C HIS A 88 11.31 7.25 11.02
N SER A 89 10.37 6.31 10.98
CA SER A 89 10.61 4.94 11.43
C SER A 89 11.68 4.21 10.60
N ILE A 90 11.74 4.47 9.28
CA ILE A 90 12.81 3.91 8.42
C ILE A 90 14.16 4.41 8.87
N TRP A 91 14.26 5.69 9.16
CA TRP A 91 15.49 6.29 9.67
C TRP A 91 15.97 5.61 10.95
N ASN A 92 15.06 5.40 11.89
CA ASN A 92 15.34 4.74 13.16
C ASN A 92 15.49 3.22 13.05
N ASN A 93 15.42 2.65 11.85
CA ASN A 93 15.38 1.21 11.59
C ASN A 93 14.25 0.48 12.36
N ASP A 94 13.14 1.17 12.57
CA ASP A 94 11.93 0.67 13.24
C ASP A 94 10.87 0.28 12.20
N ILE A 95 11.05 -0.88 11.58
CA ILE A 95 10.12 -1.39 10.54
C ILE A 95 8.75 -1.70 11.14
N GLU A 96 8.70 -2.20 12.38
CA GLU A 96 7.45 -2.52 13.07
C GLU A 96 6.62 -1.26 13.33
N GLY A 97 7.23 -0.22 13.91
CA GLY A 97 6.56 1.07 14.12
C GLY A 97 6.04 1.67 12.82
N GLY A 98 6.85 1.64 11.76
CA GLY A 98 6.44 2.09 10.43
C GLY A 98 5.27 1.31 9.86
N LEU A 99 5.25 0.00 10.05
CA LEU A 99 4.17 -0.87 9.61
C LEU A 99 2.87 -0.56 10.35
N LYS A 100 2.91 -0.36 11.67
CA LYS A 100 1.75 0.07 12.49
C LYS A 100 1.16 1.37 11.97
N GLN A 101 1.99 2.40 11.78
CA GLN A 101 1.57 3.70 11.25
C GLN A 101 0.89 3.60 9.87
N ILE A 102 1.36 2.70 9.02
CA ILE A 102 0.79 2.49 7.68
C ILE A 102 -0.60 1.84 7.78
N TYR A 103 -0.74 0.79 8.59
CA TYR A 103 -2.01 0.04 8.68
C TYR A 103 -3.11 0.76 9.44
N GLU A 104 -2.82 1.80 10.23
CA GLU A 104 -3.85 2.64 10.84
C GLU A 104 -4.80 3.27 9.81
N THR A 105 -4.29 3.60 8.63
CA THR A 105 -5.04 4.37 7.62
C THR A 105 -5.11 3.72 6.24
N ASN A 106 -4.36 2.65 6.00
CA ASN A 106 -4.30 2.02 4.67
C ASN A 106 -4.32 0.49 4.75
N PRO A 107 -5.44 -0.16 4.42
CA PRO A 107 -5.58 -1.61 4.48
C PRO A 107 -4.87 -2.36 3.33
N LEU A 108 -4.42 -1.65 2.29
CA LEU A 108 -3.82 -2.23 1.09
C LEU A 108 -2.47 -1.55 0.77
N PRO A 109 -1.53 -1.52 1.71
CA PRO A 109 -0.31 -0.75 1.54
C PRO A 109 0.68 -1.39 0.56
N GLY A 110 0.68 -2.70 0.40
CA GLY A 110 1.49 -3.42 -0.59
C GLY A 110 1.09 -3.07 -2.02
N VAL A 111 -0.21 -2.99 -2.28
CA VAL A 111 -0.79 -2.50 -3.53
C VAL A 111 -0.47 -1.01 -3.71
N CYS A 112 -0.81 -0.18 -2.72
CA CYS A 112 -0.59 1.27 -2.81
C CYS A 112 0.90 1.64 -2.93
N GLY A 113 1.82 0.85 -2.37
CA GLY A 113 3.26 1.03 -2.52
C GLY A 113 3.73 0.92 -3.98
N ARG A 114 2.92 0.30 -4.84
CA ARG A 114 3.25 0.03 -6.26
C ARG A 114 2.46 0.86 -7.26
N VAL A 115 1.17 1.10 -7.01
CA VAL A 115 0.28 1.69 -8.03
C VAL A 115 -0.41 3.00 -7.61
N CYS A 116 -0.15 3.51 -6.43
CA CYS A 116 -0.70 4.80 -5.97
C CYS A 116 -0.23 5.94 -6.88
N THR A 117 -1.09 6.93 -7.11
CA THR A 117 -0.80 8.16 -7.85
C THR A 117 0.14 9.12 -7.12
N HIS A 118 0.47 8.84 -5.86
CA HIS A 118 1.41 9.56 -4.98
C HIS A 118 1.30 11.10 -5.01
N ASN A 119 0.09 11.64 -4.89
CA ASN A 119 -0.15 13.08 -4.81
C ASN A 119 0.66 13.76 -3.68
N CYS A 120 0.98 13.02 -2.63
CA CYS A 120 1.86 13.46 -1.54
C CYS A 120 3.26 13.86 -2.01
N GLU A 121 3.82 13.19 -3.03
CA GLU A 121 5.11 13.55 -3.61
C GLU A 121 5.02 14.87 -4.40
N THR A 122 3.92 15.10 -5.12
CA THR A 122 3.68 16.36 -5.83
C THR A 122 3.59 17.56 -4.88
N SER A 123 3.10 17.34 -3.67
CA SER A 123 2.95 18.40 -2.64
C SER A 123 4.13 18.48 -1.68
N CYS A 124 5.18 17.68 -1.88
CA CYS A 124 6.34 17.64 -1.01
C CYS A 124 7.07 19.00 -0.98
N SER A 125 7.37 19.53 0.21
CA SER A 125 8.06 20.80 0.35
C SER A 125 9.46 20.81 -0.27
N ILE A 126 10.14 19.67 -0.28
CA ILE A 126 11.45 19.51 -0.93
C ILE A 126 11.36 19.69 -2.45
N ALA A 127 10.22 19.34 -3.07
CA ALA A 127 10.01 19.49 -4.51
C ALA A 127 10.06 20.94 -5.02
N VAL A 128 10.02 21.93 -4.11
CA VAL A 128 10.11 23.35 -4.49
C VAL A 128 11.49 23.72 -5.04
N LYS A 129 12.55 23.06 -4.55
CA LYS A 129 13.94 23.35 -4.97
C LYS A 129 14.72 22.13 -5.43
N GLY A 130 14.20 20.94 -5.22
CA GLY A 130 14.83 19.69 -5.57
C GLY A 130 13.82 18.63 -5.99
N GLU A 131 14.17 17.37 -5.85
CA GLU A 131 13.28 16.26 -6.11
C GLU A 131 12.49 15.90 -4.85
N ALA A 132 11.19 15.67 -5.00
CA ALA A 132 10.31 15.22 -3.91
C ALA A 132 10.85 13.95 -3.23
N ILE A 133 10.60 13.80 -1.94
CA ILE A 133 10.86 12.54 -1.25
C ILE A 133 10.12 11.40 -1.95
N ALA A 134 10.76 10.26 -2.11
CA ALA A 134 10.21 9.06 -2.75
C ALA A 134 9.22 8.31 -1.83
N ILE A 135 8.19 9.02 -1.36
CA ILE A 135 7.25 8.60 -0.31
C ILE A 135 6.64 7.22 -0.60
N ARG A 136 6.22 7.01 -1.85
CA ARG A 136 5.63 5.72 -2.28
C ARG A 136 6.63 4.57 -2.18
N TRP A 137 7.90 4.79 -2.56
CA TRP A 137 8.94 3.78 -2.49
C TRP A 137 9.37 3.47 -1.07
N LEU A 138 9.41 4.47 -0.19
CA LEU A 138 9.68 4.28 1.23
C LEU A 138 8.58 3.46 1.91
N LYS A 139 7.31 3.73 1.61
CA LYS A 139 6.20 2.90 2.06
C LYS A 139 6.35 1.45 1.58
N ARG A 140 6.64 1.25 0.29
CA ARG A 140 6.90 -0.08 -0.27
C ARG A 140 8.04 -0.79 0.45
N TYR A 141 9.12 -0.08 0.75
CA TYR A 141 10.26 -0.63 1.48
C TYR A 141 9.83 -1.23 2.82
N ILE A 142 9.07 -0.52 3.65
CA ILE A 142 8.57 -1.03 4.92
C ILE A 142 7.77 -2.33 4.71
N ILE A 143 6.83 -2.32 3.78
CA ILE A 143 5.96 -3.46 3.51
C ILE A 143 6.76 -4.68 3.01
N ASP A 144 7.69 -4.46 2.10
CA ASP A 144 8.48 -5.55 1.51
C ASP A 144 9.53 -6.11 2.51
N SER A 145 10.04 -5.28 3.43
CA SER A 145 11.03 -5.66 4.45
C SER A 145 10.42 -6.35 5.67
N ALA A 146 9.14 -6.13 5.96
CA ALA A 146 8.49 -6.71 7.13
C ALA A 146 8.25 -8.22 6.94
N PRO A 147 8.77 -9.08 7.85
CA PRO A 147 8.52 -10.51 7.85
C PRO A 147 7.07 -10.83 8.24
N GLU A 148 6.58 -12.04 7.90
CA GLU A 148 5.20 -12.44 8.19
C GLU A 148 4.84 -12.44 9.67
N GLU A 149 5.80 -12.77 10.53
CA GLU A 149 5.61 -12.77 11.99
C GLU A 149 5.24 -11.39 12.52
N MET A 150 5.86 -10.34 11.98
CA MET A 150 5.61 -8.95 12.38
C MET A 150 4.16 -8.52 12.10
N TYR A 151 3.56 -9.02 11.02
CA TYR A 151 2.16 -8.76 10.72
C TYR A 151 1.20 -9.34 11.76
N LYS A 152 1.56 -10.50 12.35
CA LYS A 152 0.76 -11.13 13.40
C LYS A 152 0.82 -10.35 14.72
N GLU A 153 1.95 -9.73 15.02
CA GLU A 153 2.13 -8.91 16.22
C GLU A 153 1.30 -7.61 16.16
N ILE A 154 1.20 -7.00 14.99
CA ILE A 154 0.37 -5.79 14.79
C ILE A 154 -1.12 -6.06 15.05
N ILE A 155 -1.58 -7.29 14.74
CA ILE A 155 -2.97 -7.71 14.92
C ILE A 155 -3.27 -8.06 16.37
N SER A 156 -2.26 -8.43 17.16
CA SER A 156 -2.45 -8.96 18.52
C SER A 156 -2.95 -7.93 19.55
N GLU A 157 -2.96 -6.66 19.22
CA GLU A 157 -3.69 -5.68 20.01
C GLU A 157 -5.18 -5.86 19.77
N PRO A 158 -5.97 -6.25 20.80
CA PRO A 158 -7.38 -6.52 20.60
C PRO A 158 -8.06 -5.25 20.10
N VAL A 159 -8.55 -5.34 18.90
CA VAL A 159 -9.62 -4.49 18.45
C VAL A 159 -10.68 -4.45 19.52
N SER A 160 -11.24 -3.27 19.81
CA SER A 160 -12.37 -3.03 20.70
C SER A 160 -13.31 -4.23 20.87
N GLU A 161 -14.07 -4.31 21.95
CA GLU A 161 -15.01 -5.38 22.27
C GLU A 161 -15.68 -5.98 21.02
N VAL A 162 -15.66 -7.31 20.91
CA VAL A 162 -16.28 -8.03 19.77
C VAL A 162 -17.74 -7.58 19.65
N ILE A 163 -18.06 -6.97 18.55
CA ILE A 163 -19.43 -6.54 18.24
C ILE A 163 -20.20 -7.76 17.72
N ASP A 164 -21.29 -8.14 18.40
CA ASP A 164 -22.12 -9.27 17.97
C ASP A 164 -23.05 -8.86 16.82
N ALA A 165 -22.47 -8.36 15.75
CA ALA A 165 -23.16 -8.05 14.50
C ALA A 165 -22.35 -8.60 13.32
N LYS A 166 -23.07 -9.07 12.31
CA LYS A 166 -22.51 -9.68 11.10
C LYS A 166 -22.70 -8.76 9.90
N VAL A 167 -21.64 -8.56 9.15
CA VAL A 167 -21.69 -7.76 7.92
C VAL A 167 -21.26 -8.62 6.72
N ALA A 168 -22.13 -8.66 5.70
CA ALA A 168 -21.78 -9.21 4.40
C ALA A 168 -21.16 -8.12 3.53
N VAL A 169 -20.07 -8.47 2.83
CA VAL A 169 -19.45 -7.60 1.83
C VAL A 169 -19.52 -8.28 0.48
N VAL A 170 -20.09 -7.66 -0.51
CA VAL A 170 -20.22 -8.19 -1.88
C VAL A 170 -19.14 -7.62 -2.76
N GLY A 171 -18.19 -8.48 -3.19
CA GLY A 171 -17.04 -8.15 -3.98
C GLY A 171 -15.77 -7.94 -3.14
N ALA A 172 -14.69 -8.68 -3.49
CA ALA A 172 -13.37 -8.61 -2.87
C ALA A 172 -12.38 -7.74 -3.69
N GLY A 173 -12.85 -6.67 -4.31
CA GLY A 173 -12.03 -5.61 -4.88
C GLY A 173 -11.58 -4.60 -3.82
N PRO A 174 -10.87 -3.51 -4.22
CA PRO A 174 -10.34 -2.51 -3.27
C PRO A 174 -11.38 -1.97 -2.29
N ALA A 175 -12.59 -1.68 -2.77
CA ALA A 175 -13.66 -1.12 -1.95
C ALA A 175 -14.17 -2.13 -0.91
N GLY A 176 -14.43 -3.38 -1.33
CA GLY A 176 -14.89 -4.44 -0.43
C GLY A 176 -13.84 -4.84 0.59
N LEU A 177 -12.58 -5.02 0.15
CA LEU A 177 -11.47 -5.34 1.05
C LEU A 177 -11.21 -4.22 2.06
N GLY A 178 -11.29 -2.94 1.63
CA GLY A 178 -11.17 -1.81 2.53
C GLY A 178 -12.30 -1.77 3.57
N ALA A 179 -13.55 -1.96 3.15
CA ALA A 179 -14.68 -2.04 4.07
C ALA A 179 -14.53 -3.22 5.04
N ALA A 180 -14.15 -4.39 4.53
CA ALA A 180 -13.95 -5.59 5.36
C ALA A 180 -12.85 -5.39 6.42
N TYR A 181 -11.75 -4.74 6.04
CA TYR A 181 -10.66 -4.42 6.97
C TYR A 181 -11.15 -3.54 8.12
N TYR A 182 -11.74 -2.37 7.81
CA TYR A 182 -12.15 -1.44 8.87
C TYR A 182 -13.26 -2.00 9.74
N LEU A 183 -14.23 -2.72 9.16
CA LEU A 183 -15.28 -3.38 9.93
C LEU A 183 -14.72 -4.49 10.82
N GLY A 184 -13.81 -5.33 10.29
CA GLY A 184 -13.11 -6.34 11.08
C GLY A 184 -12.28 -5.71 12.19
N ALA A 185 -11.54 -4.64 11.89
CA ALA A 185 -10.77 -3.88 12.85
C ALA A 185 -11.65 -3.21 13.93
N MET A 186 -12.90 -2.89 13.67
CA MET A 186 -13.88 -2.41 14.63
C MET A 186 -14.54 -3.53 15.47
N GLY A 187 -14.24 -4.80 15.19
CA GLY A 187 -14.78 -5.95 15.93
C GLY A 187 -16.04 -6.59 15.35
N TYR A 188 -16.49 -6.17 14.17
CA TYR A 188 -17.62 -6.83 13.48
C TYR A 188 -17.20 -8.19 12.90
N LYS A 189 -18.17 -9.12 12.83
CA LYS A 189 -18.02 -10.38 12.10
C LYS A 189 -18.26 -10.13 10.62
N VAL A 190 -17.19 -10.20 9.80
CA VAL A 190 -17.25 -9.84 8.37
C VAL A 190 -17.06 -11.06 7.48
N GLU A 191 -17.94 -11.22 6.51
CA GLU A 191 -17.82 -12.22 5.45
C GLU A 191 -17.93 -11.54 4.08
N VAL A 192 -16.93 -11.80 3.23
CA VAL A 192 -16.82 -11.23 1.88
C VAL A 192 -17.20 -12.29 0.85
N PHE A 193 -18.04 -11.95 -0.11
CA PHE A 193 -18.49 -12.84 -1.18
C PHE A 193 -17.94 -12.35 -2.52
N GLU A 194 -17.10 -13.16 -3.17
CA GLU A 194 -16.38 -12.83 -4.40
C GLU A 194 -16.72 -13.85 -5.49
N GLU A 195 -17.13 -13.38 -6.67
CA GLU A 195 -17.46 -14.24 -7.81
C GLU A 195 -16.24 -14.88 -8.46
N MET A 196 -15.10 -14.20 -8.41
CA MET A 196 -13.86 -14.68 -9.03
C MET A 196 -13.16 -15.73 -8.16
N PRO A 197 -12.28 -16.57 -8.77
CA PRO A 197 -11.51 -17.59 -8.03
C PRO A 197 -10.56 -17.04 -6.99
N GLN A 198 -10.15 -15.78 -7.12
CA GLN A 198 -9.23 -15.11 -6.21
C GLN A 198 -9.74 -13.69 -5.89
N ALA A 199 -9.53 -13.27 -4.66
CA ALA A 199 -9.80 -11.90 -4.25
C ALA A 199 -8.78 -10.92 -4.85
N GLY A 200 -9.16 -9.64 -4.94
CA GLY A 200 -8.31 -8.55 -5.44
C GLY A 200 -9.00 -7.66 -6.49
N GLY A 201 -10.07 -8.14 -7.13
CA GLY A 201 -10.80 -7.36 -8.13
C GLY A 201 -9.88 -6.80 -9.22
N VAL A 202 -10.04 -5.52 -9.59
CA VAL A 202 -9.23 -4.87 -10.63
C VAL A 202 -7.72 -4.86 -10.32
N MET A 203 -7.32 -4.95 -9.08
CA MET A 203 -5.90 -5.02 -8.70
C MET A 203 -5.25 -6.28 -9.28
N ARG A 204 -5.94 -7.42 -9.25
CA ARG A 204 -5.46 -8.70 -9.76
C ARG A 204 -5.79 -8.92 -11.22
N TYR A 205 -7.00 -8.60 -11.64
CA TYR A 205 -7.51 -8.93 -12.98
C TYR A 205 -7.34 -7.81 -14.00
N GLY A 206 -6.92 -6.61 -13.60
CA GLY A 206 -6.77 -5.45 -14.49
C GLY A 206 -5.38 -4.83 -14.52
N ILE A 207 -4.59 -4.95 -13.45
CA ILE A 207 -3.25 -4.37 -13.39
C ILE A 207 -2.22 -5.44 -13.77
N PRO A 208 -1.35 -5.20 -14.78
CA PRO A 208 -0.35 -6.19 -15.17
C PRO A 208 0.63 -6.55 -14.05
N ALA A 209 1.04 -7.84 -13.97
CA ALA A 209 1.90 -8.36 -12.90
C ALA A 209 3.27 -7.67 -12.80
N TYR A 210 3.80 -7.16 -13.91
CA TYR A 210 5.04 -6.36 -13.89
C TYR A 210 4.89 -4.99 -13.20
N ARG A 211 3.66 -4.55 -12.92
CA ARG A 211 3.34 -3.32 -12.16
C ARG A 211 2.90 -3.65 -10.75
N LEU A 212 2.11 -4.72 -10.58
CA LEU A 212 1.56 -5.17 -9.32
C LEU A 212 1.55 -6.68 -9.28
N PRO A 213 2.59 -7.31 -8.73
CA PRO A 213 2.67 -8.76 -8.64
C PRO A 213 1.66 -9.32 -7.64
N ASP A 214 1.10 -10.50 -7.94
CA ASP A 214 0.11 -11.18 -7.11
C ASP A 214 0.55 -11.32 -5.65
N LYS A 215 1.83 -11.61 -5.41
CA LYS A 215 2.39 -11.71 -4.05
C LYS A 215 2.17 -10.46 -3.18
N ALA A 216 2.12 -9.27 -3.80
CA ALA A 216 1.86 -8.03 -3.05
C ALA A 216 0.38 -7.87 -2.71
N ILE A 217 -0.51 -8.36 -3.60
CA ILE A 217 -1.95 -8.39 -3.37
C ILE A 217 -2.27 -9.43 -2.29
N ASP A 218 -1.69 -10.64 -2.40
CA ASP A 218 -1.90 -11.72 -1.45
C ASP A 218 -1.44 -11.33 -0.04
N LYS A 219 -0.32 -10.61 0.09
CA LYS A 219 0.17 -10.13 1.39
C LYS A 219 -0.85 -9.23 2.08
N ASP A 220 -1.44 -8.27 1.36
CA ASP A 220 -2.47 -7.38 1.90
C ASP A 220 -3.76 -8.16 2.24
N ILE A 221 -4.19 -9.10 1.37
CA ILE A 221 -5.38 -9.92 1.60
C ILE A 221 -5.22 -10.84 2.80
N ASN A 222 -4.09 -11.55 2.90
CA ASN A 222 -3.78 -12.43 4.02
C ASN A 222 -3.80 -11.67 5.35
N PHE A 223 -3.34 -10.41 5.35
CA PHE A 223 -3.44 -9.56 6.51
C PHE A 223 -4.89 -9.26 6.89
N ILE A 224 -5.75 -8.95 5.91
CA ILE A 224 -7.18 -8.72 6.14
C ILE A 224 -7.87 -9.99 6.66
N GLU A 225 -7.55 -11.17 6.14
CA GLU A 225 -8.09 -12.44 6.64
C GLU A 225 -7.62 -12.74 8.07
N SER A 226 -6.38 -12.36 8.40
CA SER A 226 -5.79 -12.63 9.71
C SER A 226 -6.46 -11.86 10.87
N ILE A 227 -7.15 -10.74 10.57
CA ILE A 227 -7.98 -10.03 11.55
C ILE A 227 -9.40 -10.64 11.71
N GLY A 228 -9.66 -11.81 11.15
CA GLY A 228 -10.90 -12.57 11.31
C GLY A 228 -11.92 -12.37 10.18
N VAL A 229 -11.60 -11.64 9.13
CA VAL A 229 -12.43 -11.53 7.92
C VAL A 229 -12.41 -12.86 7.16
N LYS A 230 -13.59 -13.35 6.75
CA LYS A 230 -13.72 -14.55 5.91
C LYS A 230 -14.00 -14.17 4.48
N ILE A 231 -13.28 -14.74 3.52
CA ILE A 231 -13.48 -14.49 2.09
C ILE A 231 -13.95 -15.77 1.40
N HIS A 232 -15.14 -15.71 0.82
CA HIS A 232 -15.77 -16.79 0.04
C HIS A 232 -15.59 -16.48 -1.44
N THR A 233 -14.58 -17.07 -2.06
CA THR A 233 -14.35 -16.96 -3.51
C THR A 233 -15.27 -17.93 -4.29
N ASN A 234 -15.37 -17.77 -5.63
CA ASN A 234 -16.27 -18.53 -6.50
C ASN A 234 -17.75 -18.46 -6.03
N THR A 235 -18.13 -17.36 -5.37
CA THR A 235 -19.48 -17.19 -4.81
C THR A 235 -20.11 -15.92 -5.36
N ARG A 236 -20.94 -16.04 -6.38
CA ARG A 236 -21.60 -14.91 -7.03
C ARG A 236 -22.93 -14.61 -6.37
N VAL A 237 -23.05 -13.42 -5.80
CA VAL A 237 -24.32 -12.92 -5.27
C VAL A 237 -25.31 -12.68 -6.41
N GLY A 238 -26.53 -13.15 -6.24
CA GLY A 238 -27.59 -13.21 -7.26
C GLY A 238 -27.61 -14.49 -8.08
N LYS A 239 -26.65 -15.42 -7.84
CA LYS A 239 -26.62 -16.73 -8.49
C LYS A 239 -26.42 -17.86 -7.47
N ASP A 240 -25.29 -17.83 -6.74
CA ASP A 240 -24.90 -18.91 -5.80
C ASP A 240 -25.46 -18.62 -4.38
N ILE A 241 -25.62 -17.35 -4.04
CA ILE A 241 -26.32 -16.85 -2.86
C ILE A 241 -27.20 -15.66 -3.27
N THR A 242 -28.42 -15.55 -2.73
CA THR A 242 -29.33 -14.44 -3.07
C THR A 242 -29.16 -13.25 -2.14
N MET A 243 -29.63 -12.05 -2.56
CA MET A 243 -29.66 -10.88 -1.67
C MET A 243 -30.55 -11.11 -0.46
N GLU A 244 -31.71 -11.75 -0.66
CA GLU A 244 -32.64 -12.08 0.42
C GLU A 244 -32.02 -13.00 1.48
N GLN A 245 -31.12 -13.92 1.05
CA GLN A 245 -30.34 -14.75 1.99
C GLN A 245 -29.35 -13.91 2.79
N LEU A 246 -28.63 -12.99 2.11
CA LEU A 246 -27.71 -12.08 2.81
C LEU A 246 -28.45 -11.17 3.79
N GLU A 247 -29.57 -10.59 3.40
CA GLU A 247 -30.41 -9.73 4.26
C GLU A 247 -30.99 -10.48 5.47
N LYS A 248 -31.18 -11.79 5.35
CA LYS A 248 -31.65 -12.64 6.44
C LYS A 248 -30.54 -13.05 7.42
N ASP A 249 -29.35 -13.34 6.89
CA ASP A 249 -28.28 -13.98 7.65
C ASP A 249 -27.26 -12.97 8.22
N PHE A 250 -27.30 -11.70 7.76
CA PHE A 250 -26.43 -10.60 8.14
C PHE A 250 -27.24 -9.37 8.56
N ASP A 251 -26.68 -8.61 9.49
CA ASP A 251 -27.30 -7.36 10.00
C ASP A 251 -27.16 -6.20 9.00
N SER A 252 -26.15 -6.26 8.12
CA SER A 252 -25.91 -5.27 7.07
C SER A 252 -25.19 -5.87 5.87
N VAL A 253 -25.41 -5.28 4.70
CA VAL A 253 -24.75 -5.68 3.45
C VAL A 253 -24.06 -4.47 2.83
N PHE A 254 -22.75 -4.59 2.57
CA PHE A 254 -21.96 -3.60 1.82
C PHE A 254 -21.80 -4.07 0.37
N LEU A 255 -22.10 -3.20 -0.60
CA LEU A 255 -21.98 -3.51 -2.02
C LEU A 255 -20.70 -2.87 -2.61
N GLY A 256 -19.68 -3.69 -2.85
CA GLY A 256 -18.40 -3.31 -3.46
C GLY A 256 -18.14 -4.02 -4.79
N THR A 257 -19.17 -4.18 -5.63
CA THR A 257 -19.18 -5.02 -6.83
C THR A 257 -18.25 -4.55 -7.96
N GLY A 258 -17.76 -3.30 -7.89
CA GLY A 258 -16.83 -2.76 -8.88
C GLY A 258 -17.46 -2.53 -10.27
N PHE A 259 -16.59 -2.34 -11.26
CA PHE A 259 -16.98 -2.02 -12.64
C PHE A 259 -16.17 -2.89 -13.61
N PHE A 260 -16.53 -4.17 -13.73
CA PHE A 260 -15.80 -5.16 -14.52
C PHE A 260 -16.06 -5.10 -16.03
N LYS A 261 -17.16 -4.47 -16.47
CA LYS A 261 -17.45 -4.35 -17.90
C LYS A 261 -16.73 -3.14 -18.49
N PRO A 262 -15.74 -3.33 -19.39
CA PRO A 262 -15.09 -2.22 -20.05
C PRO A 262 -16.08 -1.48 -20.97
N ARG A 263 -15.86 -0.19 -21.18
CA ARG A 263 -16.54 0.53 -22.26
C ARG A 263 -15.82 0.21 -23.56
N SER A 264 -16.55 -0.17 -24.59
CA SER A 264 -16.00 -0.33 -25.93
C SER A 264 -15.41 1.00 -26.42
N LEU A 265 -14.21 0.94 -26.97
CA LEU A 265 -13.63 2.08 -27.68
C LEU A 265 -14.32 2.19 -29.04
N ASN A 266 -14.93 3.32 -29.30
CA ASN A 266 -15.63 3.57 -30.59
C ASN A 266 -14.64 4.15 -31.62
N ILE A 267 -13.62 3.35 -31.97
CA ILE A 267 -12.58 3.68 -32.94
C ILE A 267 -12.49 2.57 -34.00
N PRO A 268 -12.11 2.88 -35.26
CA PRO A 268 -11.92 1.86 -36.28
C PRO A 268 -10.90 0.80 -35.84
N GLY A 269 -11.25 -0.47 -35.99
CA GLY A 269 -10.41 -1.61 -35.65
C GLY A 269 -10.49 -2.04 -34.21
N ALA A 270 -11.27 -1.40 -33.30
CA ALA A 270 -11.45 -1.84 -31.92
C ALA A 270 -12.17 -3.19 -31.78
N ASP A 271 -12.81 -3.64 -32.84
CA ASP A 271 -13.52 -4.94 -32.97
C ASP A 271 -12.67 -6.02 -33.65
N HIS A 272 -11.40 -5.76 -33.97
CA HIS A 272 -10.51 -6.75 -34.55
C HIS A 272 -10.20 -7.86 -33.53
N GLU A 273 -10.10 -9.11 -34.00
CA GLU A 273 -9.90 -10.29 -33.15
C GLU A 273 -8.63 -10.27 -32.27
N ASP A 274 -7.62 -9.52 -32.68
CA ASP A 274 -6.36 -9.34 -31.94
C ASP A 274 -6.42 -8.17 -30.92
N VAL A 275 -7.54 -7.46 -30.81
CA VAL A 275 -7.74 -6.39 -29.81
C VAL A 275 -8.48 -6.98 -28.62
N ILE A 276 -7.76 -7.08 -27.52
CA ILE A 276 -8.23 -7.67 -26.25
C ILE A 276 -8.63 -6.55 -25.28
#